data_a169cc6c0174423bd36f08852e980360
#
_entry.id   a169cc6c0174423bd36f08852e980360
#
_cell.length_a   1.000
_cell.length_b   1.000
_cell.length_c   1.000
_cell.angle_alpha   90.00
_cell.angle_beta   90.00
_cell.angle_gamma   90.00
#
_symmetry.space_group_name_H-M   'P 1'
#
loop_
_entity.id
_entity.type
_entity.pdbx_description
1 polymer ?
#
loop_
_entity_poly.entity_id
_entity_poly.type
_entity_poly.pdbx_seq_one_letter_code
_entity_poly.pdbx_strand_id
1 'polypeptide(L)'
;MLSGHCPVDFSVVAEIIDRTAQDCPAPLAAYVGNVICCPQFESLICILQGQHGLAAGQLTFNVTEAEYCSKDILSLLVSEGANSSILNICSFQTANLTGGSCPVKDNTEFAQLVNTTKLLAACKAVDPLKECCDPVCKPALIQAATQLATKSPPIVVAHSEMIEASRSQVLDDCMDVVLAWLAGQLSPTSANTALRNLLSCKVNEECPLIFNNPSSVIQACGGQSPSVKTCCTELHKYISDIQQQTFITDLQALHCVTLLGLMLKKGAVTANVYELCSIDLKDFSLQGNSDQGCLLNSLPTDVMSNRSGISFTCDLNNNIPAPWPPTSTPALCSRNTSVPTIPQKLPSAFTGPREIGAFVFIITGLVVVYLTDFFDAICK
;
A
#
# COMPACT_ATOMS: atom_id res chain seq x y z
N MET A 1 3.84 18.41 -22.25
CA MET A 1 3.93 17.93 -23.66
C MET A 1 4.67 16.60 -23.63
N LEU A 2 4.10 15.54 -24.24
CA LEU A 2 4.72 14.22 -24.26
C LEU A 2 5.98 14.20 -25.12
N SER A 3 6.93 13.33 -24.77
CA SER A 3 8.21 13.18 -25.49
C SER A 3 8.04 12.64 -26.91
N GLY A 4 6.99 11.86 -27.16
CA GLY A 4 6.77 11.12 -28.39
C GLY A 4 7.70 9.92 -28.59
N HIS A 5 8.49 9.56 -27.57
CA HIS A 5 9.43 8.44 -27.59
C HIS A 5 9.02 7.25 -26.72
N CYS A 6 7.99 7.40 -25.89
CA CYS A 6 7.38 6.28 -25.17
C CYS A 6 6.50 5.47 -26.15
N PRO A 7 6.75 4.17 -26.35
CA PRO A 7 6.07 3.35 -27.36
C PRO A 7 4.63 2.95 -26.99
N VAL A 8 4.07 3.53 -25.91
CA VAL A 8 2.74 3.20 -25.40
C VAL A 8 1.68 4.13 -25.99
N ASP A 9 0.56 3.59 -26.40
CA ASP A 9 -0.64 4.36 -26.73
C ASP A 9 -1.42 4.68 -25.45
N PHE A 10 -1.21 5.85 -24.90
CA PHE A 10 -1.88 6.32 -23.67
C PHE A 10 -3.39 6.48 -23.84
N SER A 11 -3.92 6.57 -25.08
CA SER A 11 -5.36 6.70 -25.31
C SER A 11 -6.13 5.45 -24.88
N VAL A 12 -5.53 4.28 -24.98
CA VAL A 12 -6.12 2.98 -24.59
C VAL A 12 -6.29 2.87 -23.06
N VAL A 13 -5.51 3.61 -22.31
CA VAL A 13 -5.49 3.61 -20.83
C VAL A 13 -5.88 4.94 -20.21
N ALA A 14 -6.46 5.85 -21.01
CA ALA A 14 -6.81 7.20 -20.56
C ALA A 14 -7.69 7.20 -19.29
N GLU A 15 -8.69 6.31 -19.23
CA GLU A 15 -9.56 6.15 -18.06
C GLU A 15 -8.77 5.71 -16.81
N ILE A 16 -7.74 4.87 -16.97
CA ILE A 16 -6.92 4.41 -15.86
C ILE A 16 -5.97 5.54 -15.41
N ILE A 17 -5.46 6.36 -16.34
CA ILE A 17 -4.65 7.55 -16.04
C ILE A 17 -5.47 8.54 -15.23
N ASP A 18 -6.69 8.87 -15.68
CA ASP A 18 -7.61 9.77 -14.97
C ASP A 18 -7.91 9.23 -13.57
N ARG A 19 -8.23 7.94 -13.46
CA ARG A 19 -8.45 7.29 -12.16
C ARG A 19 -7.23 7.37 -11.26
N THR A 20 -6.02 7.15 -11.81
CA THR A 20 -4.78 7.22 -11.03
C THR A 20 -4.53 8.65 -10.55
N ALA A 21 -4.78 9.65 -11.37
CA ALA A 21 -4.67 11.05 -10.96
C ALA A 21 -5.64 11.39 -9.83
N GLN A 22 -6.89 10.88 -9.90
CA GLN A 22 -7.91 11.06 -8.86
C GLN A 22 -7.53 10.37 -7.54
N ASP A 23 -6.89 9.21 -7.59
CA ASP A 23 -6.45 8.46 -6.39
C ASP A 23 -5.14 9.02 -5.81
N CYS A 24 -4.42 9.86 -6.56
CA CYS A 24 -3.15 10.48 -6.19
C CYS A 24 -3.19 12.02 -6.19
N PRO A 25 -4.24 12.69 -5.66
CA PRO A 25 -4.38 14.14 -5.77
C PRO A 25 -3.29 14.86 -4.98
N ALA A 26 -2.87 16.03 -5.47
CA ALA A 26 -1.77 16.81 -4.94
C ALA A 26 -1.79 16.98 -3.40
N PRO A 27 -2.92 17.36 -2.74
CA PRO A 27 -2.89 17.60 -1.31
C PRO A 27 -2.90 16.34 -0.44
N LEU A 28 -3.44 15.21 -0.92
CA LEU A 28 -3.65 14.02 -0.08
C LEU A 28 -2.69 12.86 -0.36
N ALA A 29 -2.05 12.83 -1.53
CA ALA A 29 -1.22 11.70 -1.94
C ALA A 29 -0.13 11.34 -0.93
N ALA A 30 0.48 12.33 -0.25
CA ALA A 30 1.50 12.09 0.76
C ALA A 30 0.96 11.33 1.99
N TYR A 31 -0.32 11.49 2.34
CA TYR A 31 -0.93 10.90 3.52
C TYR A 31 -1.66 9.58 3.26
N VAL A 32 -2.08 9.33 2.02
CA VAL A 32 -2.79 8.11 1.62
C VAL A 32 -2.02 7.33 0.58
N GLY A 33 -0.77 7.70 0.33
CA GLY A 33 0.07 7.15 -0.73
C GLY A 33 0.12 5.64 -0.70
N ASN A 34 0.52 5.07 0.42
CA ASN A 34 0.70 3.64 0.59
C ASN A 34 -0.60 2.83 0.45
N VAL A 35 -1.78 3.41 0.75
CA VAL A 35 -3.05 2.66 0.79
C VAL A 35 -3.85 2.82 -0.52
N ILE A 36 -3.85 4.00 -1.09
CA ILE A 36 -4.75 4.35 -2.20
C ILE A 36 -3.97 4.65 -3.48
N CYS A 37 -3.03 5.60 -3.40
CA CYS A 37 -2.33 6.10 -4.57
C CYS A 37 -1.38 5.05 -5.16
N CYS A 38 -0.48 4.49 -4.36
CA CYS A 38 0.56 3.61 -4.88
C CYS A 38 0.02 2.29 -5.45
N PRO A 39 -0.97 1.60 -4.84
CA PRO A 39 -1.57 0.43 -5.48
C PRO A 39 -2.22 0.75 -6.83
N GLN A 40 -2.84 1.92 -6.97
CA GLN A 40 -3.42 2.34 -8.24
C GLN A 40 -2.34 2.73 -9.26
N PHE A 41 -1.29 3.43 -8.83
CA PHE A 41 -0.16 3.80 -9.67
C PHE A 41 0.61 2.56 -10.17
N GLU A 42 0.92 1.60 -9.29
CA GLU A 42 1.55 0.34 -9.68
C GLU A 42 0.68 -0.46 -10.66
N SER A 43 -0.65 -0.49 -10.46
CA SER A 43 -1.58 -1.08 -11.42
C SER A 43 -1.47 -0.42 -12.80
N LEU A 44 -1.44 0.91 -12.88
CA LEU A 44 -1.24 1.63 -14.13
C LEU A 44 0.08 1.24 -14.81
N ILE A 45 1.19 1.19 -14.05
CA ILE A 45 2.50 0.79 -14.58
C ILE A 45 2.46 -0.62 -15.18
N CYS A 46 1.89 -1.60 -14.47
CA CYS A 46 1.75 -2.97 -14.97
C CYS A 46 0.90 -3.03 -16.24
N ILE A 47 -0.17 -2.24 -16.34
CA ILE A 47 -1.04 -2.19 -17.52
C ILE A 47 -0.29 -1.61 -18.72
N LEU A 48 0.47 -0.53 -18.53
CA LEU A 48 1.28 0.07 -19.60
C LEU A 48 2.34 -0.91 -20.13
N GLN A 49 3.02 -1.62 -19.23
CA GLN A 49 3.97 -2.67 -19.60
C GLN A 49 3.27 -3.84 -20.32
N GLY A 50 2.10 -4.27 -19.83
CA GLY A 50 1.32 -5.33 -20.45
C GLY A 50 0.84 -4.98 -21.86
N GLN A 51 0.39 -3.75 -22.09
CA GLN A 51 0.02 -3.25 -23.43
C GLN A 51 1.22 -3.20 -24.38
N HIS A 52 2.38 -2.70 -23.89
CA HIS A 52 3.62 -2.75 -24.64
C HIS A 52 4.02 -4.18 -24.98
N GLY A 53 3.93 -5.09 -24.01
CA GLY A 53 4.27 -6.50 -24.16
C GLY A 53 3.46 -7.22 -25.23
N LEU A 54 2.18 -6.90 -25.36
CA LEU A 54 1.33 -7.43 -26.43
C LEU A 54 1.78 -6.96 -27.83
N ALA A 55 2.18 -5.69 -27.93
CA ALA A 55 2.58 -5.09 -29.21
C ALA A 55 4.01 -5.47 -29.63
N ALA A 56 4.95 -5.48 -28.69
CA ALA A 56 6.38 -5.63 -28.94
C ALA A 56 6.92 -7.05 -28.70
N GLY A 57 6.16 -7.92 -28.01
CA GLY A 57 6.61 -9.25 -27.59
C GLY A 57 7.58 -9.23 -26.39
N GLN A 58 7.87 -8.03 -25.85
CA GLN A 58 8.73 -7.81 -24.71
C GLN A 58 7.92 -7.35 -23.49
N LEU A 59 8.03 -8.01 -22.35
CA LEU A 59 7.26 -7.72 -21.12
C LEU A 59 7.75 -6.48 -20.38
N THR A 60 8.85 -5.90 -20.82
CA THR A 60 9.50 -4.76 -20.17
C THR A 60 10.01 -3.77 -21.22
N PHE A 61 10.16 -2.51 -20.83
CA PHE A 61 10.80 -1.50 -21.67
C PHE A 61 12.33 -1.65 -21.66
N ASN A 62 13.01 -1.18 -22.70
CA ASN A 62 14.43 -0.94 -22.60
C ASN A 62 14.70 0.32 -21.74
N VAL A 63 15.96 0.55 -21.37
CA VAL A 63 16.35 1.65 -20.47
C VAL A 63 15.93 3.02 -21.02
N THR A 64 16.12 3.25 -22.31
CA THR A 64 15.80 4.53 -22.97
C THR A 64 14.28 4.75 -23.03
N GLU A 65 13.54 3.74 -23.39
CA GLU A 65 12.05 3.77 -23.37
C GLU A 65 11.52 4.00 -21.97
N ALA A 66 12.06 3.31 -20.96
CA ALA A 66 11.67 3.45 -19.56
C ALA A 66 11.86 4.89 -19.05
N GLU A 67 12.95 5.55 -19.44
CA GLU A 67 13.19 6.95 -19.09
C GLU A 67 12.18 7.91 -19.73
N TYR A 68 11.86 7.72 -21.01
CA TYR A 68 10.85 8.54 -21.69
C TYR A 68 9.45 8.26 -21.15
N CYS A 69 9.07 6.96 -21.00
CA CYS A 69 7.77 6.60 -20.50
C CYS A 69 7.53 7.11 -19.06
N SER A 70 8.51 7.02 -18.19
CA SER A 70 8.36 7.51 -16.81
C SER A 70 8.10 9.03 -16.76
N LYS A 71 8.75 9.82 -17.64
CA LYS A 71 8.52 11.25 -17.77
C LYS A 71 7.16 11.58 -18.36
N ASP A 72 6.75 10.84 -19.40
CA ASP A 72 5.48 11.03 -20.06
C ASP A 72 4.31 10.66 -19.14
N ILE A 73 4.41 9.53 -18.41
CA ILE A 73 3.42 9.11 -17.39
C ILE A 73 3.27 10.20 -16.32
N LEU A 74 4.39 10.68 -15.76
CA LEU A 74 4.35 11.73 -14.74
C LEU A 74 3.70 13.01 -15.30
N SER A 75 4.07 13.42 -16.52
CA SER A 75 3.49 14.59 -17.17
C SER A 75 1.99 14.49 -17.36
N LEU A 76 1.49 13.32 -17.77
CA LEU A 76 0.06 13.05 -17.92
C LEU A 76 -0.66 13.08 -16.57
N LEU A 77 -0.16 12.36 -15.58
CA LEU A 77 -0.79 12.31 -14.26
C LEU A 77 -0.85 13.69 -13.61
N VAL A 78 0.21 14.49 -13.70
CA VAL A 78 0.23 15.86 -13.18
C VAL A 78 -0.73 16.77 -13.94
N SER A 79 -0.89 16.59 -15.27
CA SER A 79 -1.87 17.38 -16.04
C SER A 79 -3.32 17.08 -15.64
N GLU A 80 -3.57 15.86 -15.13
CA GLU A 80 -4.89 15.44 -14.60
C GLU A 80 -5.04 15.72 -13.08
N GLY A 81 -4.06 16.37 -12.44
CA GLY A 81 -4.15 16.83 -11.05
C GLY A 81 -3.47 15.95 -10.00
N ALA A 82 -2.72 14.94 -10.42
CA ALA A 82 -1.92 14.14 -9.49
C ALA A 82 -0.79 14.96 -8.85
N ASN A 83 -0.32 14.47 -7.71
CA ASN A 83 0.84 15.02 -7.02
C ASN A 83 2.11 14.84 -7.86
N SER A 84 2.87 15.91 -8.07
CA SER A 84 4.12 15.89 -8.85
C SER A 84 5.22 15.02 -8.25
N SER A 85 5.11 14.67 -6.97
CA SER A 85 6.05 13.79 -6.25
C SER A 85 5.60 12.32 -6.21
N ILE A 86 4.61 11.92 -7.01
CA ILE A 86 4.04 10.55 -7.00
C ILE A 86 5.11 9.47 -7.14
N LEU A 87 6.13 9.67 -7.97
CA LEU A 87 7.23 8.73 -8.14
C LEU A 87 8.00 8.51 -6.83
N ASN A 88 8.24 9.57 -6.07
CA ASN A 88 8.91 9.48 -4.77
C ASN A 88 7.99 8.89 -3.71
N ILE A 89 6.71 9.31 -3.67
CA ILE A 89 5.71 8.80 -2.71
C ILE A 89 5.58 7.28 -2.85
N CYS A 90 5.58 6.79 -4.09
CA CYS A 90 5.44 5.35 -4.37
C CYS A 90 6.80 4.64 -4.58
N SER A 91 7.92 5.27 -4.22
CA SER A 91 9.27 4.71 -4.34
C SER A 91 9.58 4.14 -5.73
N PHE A 92 8.96 4.73 -6.76
CA PHE A 92 9.07 4.24 -8.14
C PHE A 92 10.40 4.65 -8.76
N GLN A 93 11.02 3.69 -9.43
CA GLN A 93 12.26 3.87 -10.19
C GLN A 93 12.06 3.39 -11.64
N THR A 94 12.86 3.91 -12.57
CA THR A 94 12.84 3.45 -13.97
C THR A 94 13.17 1.96 -14.11
N ALA A 95 13.88 1.38 -13.12
CA ALA A 95 14.15 -0.06 -13.05
C ALA A 95 12.86 -0.90 -13.01
N ASN A 96 11.79 -0.39 -12.40
CA ASN A 96 10.48 -1.08 -12.36
C ASN A 96 9.91 -1.28 -13.77
N LEU A 97 10.16 -0.35 -14.69
CA LEU A 97 9.74 -0.48 -16.09
C LEU A 97 10.62 -1.43 -16.90
N THR A 98 11.87 -1.67 -16.50
CA THR A 98 12.81 -2.55 -17.21
C THR A 98 12.81 -3.99 -16.70
N GLY A 99 11.94 -4.32 -15.73
CA GLY A 99 11.90 -5.62 -15.06
C GLY A 99 13.14 -5.92 -14.21
N GLY A 100 13.87 -4.88 -13.79
CA GLY A 100 14.99 -4.96 -12.86
C GLY A 100 15.96 -6.10 -13.15
N SER A 101 16.20 -6.92 -12.14
CA SER A 101 17.09 -8.10 -12.18
C SER A 101 16.39 -9.40 -12.63
N CYS A 102 15.10 -9.36 -13.00
CA CYS A 102 14.42 -10.55 -13.54
C CYS A 102 15.08 -10.99 -14.84
N PRO A 103 15.50 -12.27 -14.96
CA PRO A 103 16.22 -12.77 -16.13
C PRO A 103 15.33 -12.93 -17.37
N VAL A 104 14.02 -13.05 -17.20
CA VAL A 104 13.04 -13.30 -18.27
C VAL A 104 12.25 -12.04 -18.54
N LYS A 105 12.37 -11.52 -19.77
CA LYS A 105 11.71 -10.27 -20.20
C LYS A 105 10.97 -10.42 -21.54
N ASP A 106 11.02 -11.62 -22.12
CA ASP A 106 10.42 -11.95 -23.39
C ASP A 106 9.16 -12.82 -23.19
N ASN A 107 8.11 -12.52 -23.95
CA ASN A 107 6.82 -13.23 -23.89
C ASN A 107 6.94 -14.72 -24.24
N THR A 108 7.80 -15.05 -25.19
CA THR A 108 7.95 -16.43 -25.65
C THR A 108 8.66 -17.27 -24.58
N GLU A 109 9.72 -16.74 -23.98
CA GLU A 109 10.43 -17.40 -22.90
C GLU A 109 9.53 -17.52 -21.66
N PHE A 110 8.76 -16.48 -21.35
CA PHE A 110 7.77 -16.52 -20.26
C PHE A 110 6.79 -17.68 -20.43
N ALA A 111 6.19 -17.83 -21.62
CA ALA A 111 5.21 -18.88 -21.91
C ALA A 111 5.81 -20.29 -21.90
N GLN A 112 7.13 -20.43 -22.09
CA GLN A 112 7.83 -21.72 -21.97
C GLN A 112 8.05 -22.15 -20.52
N LEU A 113 8.20 -21.18 -19.61
CA LEU A 113 8.53 -21.43 -18.20
C LEU A 113 7.30 -21.48 -17.30
N VAL A 114 6.28 -20.68 -17.61
CA VAL A 114 5.09 -20.50 -16.79
C VAL A 114 3.89 -21.19 -17.43
N ASN A 115 3.11 -21.91 -16.62
CA ASN A 115 1.81 -22.40 -17.07
C ASN A 115 0.80 -21.24 -17.13
N THR A 116 0.80 -20.53 -18.26
CA THR A 116 0.02 -19.34 -18.52
C THR A 116 -1.49 -19.58 -18.39
N THR A 117 -1.98 -20.75 -18.80
CA THR A 117 -3.40 -21.12 -18.68
C THR A 117 -3.82 -21.22 -17.20
N LYS A 118 -3.00 -21.87 -16.36
CA LYS A 118 -3.27 -22.01 -14.94
C LYS A 118 -3.20 -20.66 -14.23
N LEU A 119 -2.20 -19.85 -14.56
CA LEU A 119 -2.03 -18.51 -14.01
C LEU A 119 -3.23 -17.61 -14.34
N LEU A 120 -3.62 -17.56 -15.60
CA LEU A 120 -4.78 -16.76 -16.03
C LEU A 120 -6.08 -17.26 -15.41
N ALA A 121 -6.29 -18.57 -15.29
CA ALA A 121 -7.48 -19.14 -14.66
C ALA A 121 -7.57 -18.74 -13.16
N ALA A 122 -6.45 -18.71 -12.47
CA ALA A 122 -6.40 -18.28 -11.06
C ALA A 122 -6.64 -16.77 -10.86
N CYS A 123 -6.22 -15.93 -11.83
CA CYS A 123 -6.18 -14.47 -11.67
C CYS A 123 -7.22 -13.72 -12.54
N LYS A 124 -8.00 -14.41 -13.38
CA LYS A 124 -8.98 -13.78 -14.27
C LYS A 124 -10.09 -13.04 -13.53
N ALA A 125 -10.48 -13.53 -12.36
CA ALA A 125 -11.52 -12.96 -11.53
C ALA A 125 -11.05 -12.98 -10.07
N VAL A 126 -10.38 -11.93 -9.64
CA VAL A 126 -9.92 -11.74 -8.26
C VAL A 126 -11.08 -11.25 -7.42
N ASP A 127 -11.47 -12.06 -6.42
CA ASP A 127 -12.41 -11.63 -5.39
C ASP A 127 -11.63 -10.90 -4.29
N PRO A 128 -11.77 -9.59 -4.14
CA PRO A 128 -10.95 -8.82 -3.20
C PRO A 128 -11.15 -9.22 -1.74
N LEU A 129 -12.35 -9.70 -1.39
CA LEU A 129 -12.65 -10.12 -0.02
C LEU A 129 -11.99 -11.45 0.35
N LYS A 130 -11.81 -12.34 -0.63
CA LYS A 130 -11.18 -13.65 -0.43
C LYS A 130 -9.69 -13.61 -0.65
N GLU A 131 -9.23 -12.88 -1.64
CA GLU A 131 -7.83 -12.94 -2.07
C GLU A 131 -6.85 -12.53 -0.97
N CYS A 132 -7.22 -11.61 -0.11
CA CYS A 132 -6.35 -11.20 0.99
C CYS A 132 -6.21 -12.26 2.11
N CYS A 133 -7.22 -13.11 2.34
CA CYS A 133 -7.22 -14.09 3.44
C CYS A 133 -7.25 -15.56 2.98
N ASP A 134 -7.79 -15.84 1.81
CA ASP A 134 -7.80 -17.19 1.20
C ASP A 134 -7.36 -17.07 -0.28
N PRO A 135 -6.09 -16.73 -0.52
CA PRO A 135 -5.62 -16.31 -1.82
C PRO A 135 -5.60 -17.46 -2.83
N VAL A 136 -6.08 -17.17 -4.04
CA VAL A 136 -6.04 -18.07 -5.20
C VAL A 136 -5.07 -17.58 -6.26
N CYS A 137 -5.11 -16.29 -6.58
CA CYS A 137 -4.24 -15.69 -7.58
C CYS A 137 -2.82 -15.48 -7.04
N LYS A 138 -2.65 -14.95 -5.83
CA LYS A 138 -1.34 -14.66 -5.23
C LYS A 138 -0.39 -15.86 -5.22
N PRO A 139 -0.79 -17.08 -4.80
CA PRO A 139 0.10 -18.25 -4.89
C PRO A 139 0.52 -18.61 -6.33
N ALA A 140 -0.39 -18.41 -7.31
CA ALA A 140 -0.08 -18.66 -8.70
C ALA A 140 0.93 -17.63 -9.25
N LEU A 141 0.82 -16.36 -8.85
CA LEU A 141 1.78 -15.30 -9.17
C LEU A 141 3.16 -15.61 -8.55
N ILE A 142 3.22 -15.96 -7.25
CA ILE A 142 4.47 -16.33 -6.57
C ILE A 142 5.12 -17.53 -7.24
N GLN A 143 4.35 -18.56 -7.62
CA GLN A 143 4.85 -19.72 -8.34
C GLN A 143 5.45 -19.30 -9.68
N ALA A 144 4.77 -18.47 -10.46
CA ALA A 144 5.26 -17.97 -11.74
C ALA A 144 6.55 -17.15 -11.57
N ALA A 145 6.57 -16.17 -10.65
CA ALA A 145 7.76 -15.36 -10.38
C ALA A 145 8.95 -16.23 -9.94
N THR A 146 8.72 -17.24 -9.09
CA THR A 146 9.76 -18.19 -8.68
C THR A 146 10.30 -18.97 -9.88
N GLN A 147 9.45 -19.41 -10.79
CA GLN A 147 9.88 -20.10 -12.01
C GLN A 147 10.77 -19.21 -12.89
N LEU A 148 10.43 -17.93 -13.04
CA LEU A 148 11.27 -16.98 -13.78
C LEU A 148 12.61 -16.75 -13.06
N ALA A 149 12.59 -16.56 -11.75
CA ALA A 149 13.77 -16.31 -10.94
C ALA A 149 14.78 -17.48 -10.95
N THR A 150 14.35 -18.73 -11.20
CA THR A 150 15.25 -19.89 -11.32
C THR A 150 16.23 -19.81 -12.49
N LYS A 151 15.95 -18.97 -13.47
CA LYS A 151 16.86 -18.70 -14.60
C LYS A 151 18.02 -17.79 -14.24
N SER A 152 17.98 -17.14 -13.08
CA SER A 152 19.09 -16.32 -12.63
C SER A 152 20.34 -17.18 -12.37
N PRO A 153 21.53 -16.71 -12.78
CA PRO A 153 22.77 -17.42 -12.46
C PRO A 153 22.95 -17.54 -10.94
N PRO A 154 23.62 -18.58 -10.45
CA PRO A 154 23.87 -18.73 -9.03
C PRO A 154 24.66 -17.54 -8.49
N ILE A 155 24.13 -16.89 -7.44
CA ILE A 155 24.74 -15.74 -6.81
C ILE A 155 25.94 -16.22 -6.00
N VAL A 156 27.16 -15.90 -6.46
CA VAL A 156 28.41 -16.22 -5.78
C VAL A 156 28.82 -15.02 -4.92
N VAL A 157 28.34 -14.93 -3.70
CA VAL A 157 28.71 -13.87 -2.73
C VAL A 157 29.15 -14.51 -1.42
N ALA A 158 30.10 -13.89 -0.74
CA ALA A 158 30.73 -14.43 0.46
C ALA A 158 29.89 -14.40 1.75
N HIS A 159 28.73 -13.70 1.74
CA HIS A 159 27.89 -13.51 2.92
C HIS A 159 26.44 -13.95 2.69
N SER A 160 25.89 -14.80 3.56
CA SER A 160 24.54 -15.38 3.46
C SER A 160 23.41 -14.33 3.43
N GLU A 161 23.52 -13.26 4.21
CA GLU A 161 22.51 -12.18 4.26
C GLU A 161 22.39 -11.42 2.93
N MET A 162 23.52 -11.19 2.24
CA MET A 162 23.50 -10.55 0.92
C MET A 162 22.90 -11.46 -0.16
N ILE A 163 23.01 -12.77 -0.01
CA ILE A 163 22.42 -13.75 -0.94
C ILE A 163 20.89 -13.74 -0.80
N GLU A 164 20.37 -13.71 0.42
CA GLU A 164 18.93 -13.67 0.66
C GLU A 164 18.31 -12.34 0.16
N ALA A 165 18.93 -11.21 0.46
CA ALA A 165 18.48 -9.91 -0.05
C ALA A 165 18.46 -9.86 -1.59
N SER A 166 19.50 -10.37 -2.24
CA SER A 166 19.58 -10.42 -3.70
C SER A 166 18.55 -11.37 -4.32
N ARG A 167 18.25 -12.50 -3.68
CA ARG A 167 17.18 -13.42 -4.13
C ARG A 167 15.79 -12.82 -3.99
N SER A 168 15.53 -12.13 -2.88
CA SER A 168 14.28 -11.43 -2.67
C SER A 168 14.08 -10.39 -3.77
N GLN A 169 15.10 -9.58 -4.07
CA GLN A 169 15.02 -8.57 -5.13
C GLN A 169 14.70 -9.19 -6.50
N VAL A 170 15.38 -10.29 -6.87
CA VAL A 170 15.07 -10.98 -8.15
C VAL A 170 13.65 -11.51 -8.18
N LEU A 171 13.14 -12.02 -7.05
CA LEU A 171 11.76 -12.50 -6.97
C LEU A 171 10.75 -11.36 -7.12
N ASP A 172 11.00 -10.23 -6.47
CA ASP A 172 10.15 -9.03 -6.56
C ASP A 172 10.15 -8.47 -7.99
N ASP A 173 11.32 -8.34 -8.61
CA ASP A 173 11.44 -7.90 -10.00
C ASP A 173 10.74 -8.86 -10.98
N CYS A 174 10.81 -10.18 -10.73
CA CYS A 174 10.08 -11.15 -11.53
C CYS A 174 8.57 -11.14 -11.25
N MET A 175 8.14 -10.76 -10.05
CA MET A 175 6.73 -10.54 -9.74
C MET A 175 6.16 -9.40 -10.61
N ASP A 176 6.89 -8.29 -10.74
CA ASP A 176 6.49 -7.17 -11.59
C ASP A 176 6.32 -7.62 -13.06
N VAL A 177 7.23 -8.47 -13.57
CA VAL A 177 7.13 -9.04 -14.93
C VAL A 177 5.89 -9.93 -15.06
N VAL A 178 5.57 -10.76 -14.05
CA VAL A 178 4.36 -11.60 -14.04
C VAL A 178 3.09 -10.76 -14.02
N LEU A 179 3.06 -9.69 -13.22
CA LEU A 179 1.93 -8.76 -13.16
C LEU A 179 1.73 -8.01 -14.48
N ALA A 180 2.82 -7.58 -15.12
CA ALA A 180 2.78 -6.96 -16.44
C ALA A 180 2.23 -7.95 -17.50
N TRP A 181 2.69 -9.20 -17.49
CA TRP A 181 2.14 -10.23 -18.37
C TRP A 181 0.64 -10.44 -18.13
N LEU A 182 0.21 -10.58 -16.87
CA LEU A 182 -1.21 -10.74 -16.52
C LEU A 182 -2.04 -9.54 -17.01
N ALA A 183 -1.55 -8.33 -16.79
CA ALA A 183 -2.20 -7.11 -17.27
C ALA A 183 -2.42 -7.10 -18.79
N GLY A 184 -1.44 -7.58 -19.55
CA GLY A 184 -1.54 -7.73 -21.01
C GLY A 184 -2.59 -8.74 -21.46
N GLN A 185 -2.93 -9.74 -20.65
CA GLN A 185 -3.93 -10.77 -20.99
C GLN A 185 -5.38 -10.34 -20.70
N LEU A 186 -5.57 -9.20 -20.04
CA LEU A 186 -6.87 -8.66 -19.64
C LEU A 186 -7.17 -7.35 -20.37
N SER A 187 -8.44 -6.96 -20.44
CA SER A 187 -8.75 -5.60 -20.85
C SER A 187 -8.19 -4.61 -19.81
N PRO A 188 -7.79 -3.38 -20.18
CA PRO A 188 -7.22 -2.41 -19.23
C PRO A 188 -8.06 -2.22 -17.96
N THR A 189 -9.37 -2.11 -18.09
CA THR A 189 -10.29 -1.95 -16.95
C THR A 189 -10.32 -3.20 -16.05
N SER A 190 -10.36 -4.41 -16.66
CA SER A 190 -10.33 -5.67 -15.91
C SER A 190 -8.97 -5.87 -15.22
N ALA A 191 -7.88 -5.53 -15.92
CA ALA A 191 -6.54 -5.56 -15.36
C ALA A 191 -6.42 -4.62 -14.17
N ASN A 192 -6.89 -3.38 -14.31
CA ASN A 192 -6.87 -2.41 -13.21
C ASN A 192 -7.61 -2.93 -11.97
N THR A 193 -8.81 -3.50 -12.15
CA THR A 193 -9.57 -4.07 -11.03
C THR A 193 -8.81 -5.21 -10.36
N ALA A 194 -8.29 -6.16 -11.13
CA ALA A 194 -7.57 -7.31 -10.58
C ALA A 194 -6.28 -6.91 -9.87
N LEU A 195 -5.44 -6.10 -10.53
CA LEU A 195 -4.14 -5.67 -10.00
C LEU A 195 -4.31 -4.78 -8.78
N ARG A 196 -5.24 -3.81 -8.81
CA ARG A 196 -5.50 -2.95 -7.66
C ARG A 196 -5.90 -3.76 -6.42
N ASN A 197 -6.75 -4.79 -6.59
CA ASN A 197 -7.14 -5.67 -5.50
C ASN A 197 -5.95 -6.46 -4.94
N LEU A 198 -5.12 -7.05 -5.80
CA LEU A 198 -3.92 -7.78 -5.41
C LEU A 198 -2.91 -6.90 -4.66
N LEU A 199 -2.65 -5.70 -5.19
CA LEU A 199 -1.73 -4.73 -4.60
C LEU A 199 -2.27 -4.16 -3.28
N SER A 200 -3.58 -3.97 -3.15
CA SER A 200 -4.20 -3.58 -1.89
C SER A 200 -4.05 -4.64 -0.80
N CYS A 201 -4.09 -5.94 -1.15
CA CYS A 201 -3.78 -7.00 -0.18
C CYS A 201 -2.33 -6.93 0.30
N LYS A 202 -1.38 -6.69 -0.60
CA LYS A 202 0.05 -6.53 -0.28
C LYS A 202 0.27 -5.39 0.73
N VAL A 203 -0.42 -4.27 0.55
CA VAL A 203 -0.34 -3.10 1.46
C VAL A 203 -0.64 -3.50 2.91
N ASN A 204 -1.60 -4.39 3.13
CA ASN A 204 -2.00 -4.80 4.46
C ASN A 204 -1.03 -5.78 5.16
N GLU A 205 0.03 -6.22 4.50
CA GLU A 205 0.98 -7.20 5.04
C GLU A 205 2.10 -6.57 5.87
N GLU A 206 2.30 -5.27 5.77
CA GLU A 206 3.40 -4.56 6.41
C GLU A 206 2.96 -3.27 7.10
N CYS A 207 3.71 -2.85 8.11
CA CYS A 207 3.53 -1.55 8.74
C CYS A 207 4.28 -0.48 7.93
N PRO A 208 3.61 0.57 7.44
CA PRO A 208 4.27 1.62 6.67
C PRO A 208 4.97 2.67 7.53
N LEU A 209 4.78 2.63 8.86
CA LEU A 209 5.36 3.63 9.76
C LEU A 209 6.83 3.36 10.01
N ILE A 210 7.63 4.42 9.97
CA ILE A 210 9.06 4.39 10.28
C ILE A 210 9.21 4.62 11.78
N PHE A 211 9.72 3.62 12.48
CA PHE A 211 10.00 3.70 13.91
C PHE A 211 11.42 4.18 14.15
N ASN A 212 11.56 5.31 14.82
CA ASN A 212 12.82 5.75 15.38
C ASN A 212 13.18 4.87 16.59
N ASN A 213 14.43 4.98 17.10
CA ASN A 213 14.83 4.22 18.27
C ASN A 213 13.97 4.62 19.51
N PRO A 214 13.18 3.70 20.10
CA PRO A 214 12.29 3.98 21.22
C PRO A 214 13.01 4.00 22.58
N SER A 215 14.27 4.44 22.64
CA SER A 215 15.11 4.40 23.84
C SER A 215 14.51 5.16 25.04
N SER A 216 13.86 6.31 24.82
CA SER A 216 13.19 7.07 25.88
C SER A 216 12.01 6.30 26.48
N VAL A 217 11.21 5.63 25.64
CA VAL A 217 10.10 4.77 26.09
C VAL A 217 10.64 3.55 26.83
N ILE A 218 11.70 2.90 26.32
CA ILE A 218 12.34 1.76 26.98
C ILE A 218 12.85 2.17 28.37
N GLN A 219 13.51 3.31 28.48
CA GLN A 219 14.02 3.81 29.76
C GLN A 219 12.89 4.15 30.75
N ALA A 220 11.80 4.77 30.27
CA ALA A 220 10.68 5.18 31.10
C ALA A 220 9.79 4.01 31.55
N CYS A 221 9.62 2.99 30.67
CA CYS A 221 8.73 1.84 30.89
C CYS A 221 9.46 0.57 31.33
N GLY A 222 10.79 0.52 31.21
CA GLY A 222 11.62 -0.60 31.64
C GLY A 222 11.93 -0.55 33.14
N GLY A 223 12.49 -1.65 33.67
CA GLY A 223 12.87 -1.76 35.09
C GLY A 223 11.81 -2.45 35.95
N GLN A 224 12.15 -2.62 37.25
CA GLN A 224 11.32 -3.42 38.17
C GLN A 224 10.05 -2.69 38.67
N SER A 225 10.01 -1.36 38.62
CA SER A 225 8.87 -0.55 39.10
C SER A 225 8.84 0.80 38.36
N PRO A 226 8.51 0.82 37.09
CA PRO A 226 8.43 2.06 36.32
C PRO A 226 7.28 2.93 36.81
N SER A 227 7.48 4.24 36.80
CA SER A 227 6.39 5.20 37.04
C SER A 227 5.41 5.14 35.88
N VAL A 228 4.17 4.73 36.15
CA VAL A 228 3.11 4.67 35.13
C VAL A 228 2.96 5.98 34.38
N LYS A 229 2.94 7.10 35.13
CA LYS A 229 2.81 8.43 34.53
C LYS A 229 3.95 8.76 33.59
N THR A 230 5.20 8.49 33.95
CA THR A 230 6.36 8.79 33.12
C THR A 230 6.38 7.88 31.89
N CYS A 231 6.11 6.59 32.09
CA CYS A 231 6.02 5.61 30.99
C CYS A 231 4.97 6.03 29.96
N CYS A 232 3.75 6.30 30.40
CA CYS A 232 2.67 6.66 29.50
C CYS A 232 2.91 8.02 28.80
N THR A 233 3.51 8.99 29.50
CA THR A 233 3.87 10.27 28.87
C THR A 233 4.85 10.07 27.71
N GLU A 234 5.92 9.28 27.92
CA GLU A 234 6.91 9.02 26.87
C GLU A 234 6.35 8.15 25.73
N LEU A 235 5.50 7.16 26.06
CA LEU A 235 4.86 6.32 25.04
C LEU A 235 3.89 7.14 24.17
N HIS A 236 3.01 7.94 24.78
CA HIS A 236 2.09 8.79 24.02
C HIS A 236 2.84 9.80 23.13
N LYS A 237 3.91 10.42 23.65
CA LYS A 237 4.74 11.31 22.87
C LYS A 237 5.34 10.60 21.66
N TYR A 238 5.91 9.41 21.86
CA TYR A 238 6.52 8.62 20.79
C TYR A 238 5.49 8.24 19.73
N ILE A 239 4.29 7.77 20.15
CA ILE A 239 3.20 7.43 19.23
C ILE A 239 2.71 8.67 18.49
N SER A 240 2.59 9.81 19.17
CA SER A 240 2.21 11.08 18.54
C SER A 240 3.18 11.53 17.43
N ASP A 241 4.47 11.23 17.56
CA ASP A 241 5.45 11.57 16.55
C ASP A 241 5.33 10.65 15.31
N ILE A 242 5.07 9.34 15.51
CA ILE A 242 4.98 8.38 14.40
C ILE A 242 3.64 8.45 13.66
N GLN A 243 2.53 8.75 14.34
CA GLN A 243 1.19 8.82 13.73
C GLN A 243 1.06 9.94 12.69
N GLN A 244 1.92 10.97 12.73
CA GLN A 244 1.88 12.08 11.78
C GLN A 244 2.33 11.70 10.37
N GLN A 245 2.86 10.49 10.18
CA GLN A 245 3.44 10.09 8.91
C GLN A 245 2.38 9.82 7.84
N THR A 246 1.33 9.04 8.15
CA THR A 246 0.34 8.62 7.17
C THR A 246 -0.93 8.05 7.82
N PHE A 247 -2.00 7.97 7.05
CA PHE A 247 -3.13 7.10 7.37
C PHE A 247 -2.77 5.64 7.15
N ILE A 248 -3.27 4.76 8.01
CA ILE A 248 -3.05 3.31 7.92
C ILE A 248 -4.36 2.55 8.00
N THR A 249 -4.36 1.31 7.49
CA THR A 249 -5.50 0.41 7.61
C THR A 249 -5.52 -0.30 8.97
N ASP A 250 -6.65 -0.94 9.30
CA ASP A 250 -6.78 -1.75 10.53
C ASP A 250 -5.70 -2.82 10.62
N LEU A 251 -5.41 -3.53 9.52
CA LEU A 251 -4.38 -4.57 9.48
C LEU A 251 -2.97 -3.99 9.59
N GLN A 252 -2.71 -2.87 8.93
CA GLN A 252 -1.44 -2.17 9.10
C GLN A 252 -1.24 -1.72 10.54
N ALA A 253 -2.29 -1.22 11.21
CA ALA A 253 -2.22 -0.84 12.63
C ALA A 253 -1.83 -2.04 13.50
N LEU A 254 -2.40 -3.24 13.26
CA LEU A 254 -2.00 -4.46 13.98
C LEU A 254 -0.52 -4.82 13.76
N HIS A 255 -0.01 -4.65 12.54
CA HIS A 255 1.43 -4.84 12.28
C HIS A 255 2.28 -3.80 13.00
N CYS A 256 1.87 -2.52 12.95
CA CYS A 256 2.60 -1.43 13.58
C CYS A 256 2.71 -1.60 15.10
N VAL A 257 1.60 -1.91 15.79
CA VAL A 257 1.62 -2.16 17.23
C VAL A 257 2.47 -3.38 17.59
N THR A 258 2.42 -4.41 16.75
CA THR A 258 3.23 -5.63 16.95
C THR A 258 4.71 -5.31 16.84
N LEU A 259 5.13 -4.57 15.82
CA LEU A 259 6.52 -4.17 15.62
C LEU A 259 7.04 -3.32 16.77
N LEU A 260 6.32 -2.25 17.15
CA LEU A 260 6.73 -1.41 18.28
C LEU A 260 6.80 -2.24 19.58
N GLY A 261 5.80 -3.06 19.86
CA GLY A 261 5.78 -3.89 21.05
C GLY A 261 6.94 -4.90 21.09
N LEU A 262 7.35 -5.48 19.96
CA LEU A 262 8.53 -6.33 19.87
C LEU A 262 9.83 -5.55 20.12
N MET A 263 9.92 -4.31 19.60
CA MET A 263 11.06 -3.42 19.89
C MET A 263 11.14 -3.09 21.39
N LEU A 264 10.03 -2.77 22.04
CA LEU A 264 9.97 -2.50 23.46
C LEU A 264 10.33 -3.75 24.30
N LYS A 265 9.81 -4.91 23.94
CA LYS A 265 10.20 -6.19 24.60
C LYS A 265 11.69 -6.49 24.46
N LYS A 266 12.26 -6.27 23.29
CA LYS A 266 13.71 -6.40 23.05
C LYS A 266 14.50 -5.43 23.94
N GLY A 267 13.94 -4.26 24.25
CA GLY A 267 14.44 -3.29 25.20
C GLY A 267 14.15 -3.60 26.68
N ALA A 268 13.75 -4.84 27.00
CA ALA A 268 13.42 -5.31 28.35
C ALA A 268 12.18 -4.67 29.01
N VAL A 269 11.24 -4.15 28.23
CA VAL A 269 9.92 -3.77 28.70
C VAL A 269 9.04 -5.01 28.77
N THR A 270 8.74 -5.50 29.99
CA THR A 270 7.99 -6.74 30.19
C THR A 270 6.50 -6.53 30.41
N ALA A 271 6.11 -5.36 30.91
CA ALA A 271 4.71 -5.00 31.16
C ALA A 271 3.96 -4.74 29.84
N ASN A 272 2.64 -5.02 29.82
CA ASN A 272 1.76 -4.61 28.75
C ASN A 272 1.53 -3.10 28.82
N VAL A 273 2.41 -2.31 28.20
CA VAL A 273 2.36 -0.85 28.25
C VAL A 273 1.21 -0.27 27.43
N TYR A 274 0.68 -1.02 26.44
CA TYR A 274 -0.48 -0.57 25.68
C TYR A 274 -1.74 -0.55 26.54
N GLU A 275 -1.99 -1.62 27.29
CA GLU A 275 -3.09 -1.67 28.25
C GLU A 275 -2.89 -0.66 29.38
N LEU A 276 -1.67 -0.58 29.93
CA LEU A 276 -1.31 0.34 31.02
C LEU A 276 -1.56 1.81 30.66
N CYS A 277 -1.33 2.18 29.40
CA CYS A 277 -1.44 3.54 28.89
C CYS A 277 -2.67 3.78 28.02
N SER A 278 -3.59 2.80 27.94
CA SER A 278 -4.83 2.88 27.16
C SER A 278 -4.58 3.24 25.68
N ILE A 279 -3.64 2.53 25.03
CA ILE A 279 -3.32 2.72 23.63
C ILE A 279 -4.27 1.86 22.77
N ASP A 280 -4.92 2.52 21.82
CA ASP A 280 -5.78 1.89 20.81
C ASP A 280 -5.05 1.77 19.45
N LEU A 281 -5.55 0.91 18.56
CA LEU A 281 -4.99 0.76 17.19
C LEU A 281 -5.02 2.07 16.40
N LYS A 282 -6.08 2.84 16.55
CA LYS A 282 -6.25 4.14 15.88
C LYS A 282 -5.18 5.17 16.23
N ASP A 283 -4.54 5.05 17.42
CA ASP A 283 -3.50 5.98 17.86
C ASP A 283 -2.26 5.94 16.98
N PHE A 284 -2.08 4.86 16.17
CA PHE A 284 -0.98 4.73 15.22
C PHE A 284 -1.27 5.36 13.85
N SER A 285 -2.51 5.77 13.59
CA SER A 285 -2.90 6.41 12.32
C SER A 285 -2.88 7.93 12.44
N LEU A 286 -2.80 8.61 11.30
CA LEU A 286 -2.85 10.06 11.27
C LEU A 286 -4.12 10.57 11.98
N GLN A 287 -3.96 11.54 12.88
CA GLN A 287 -5.04 12.12 13.65
C GLN A 287 -5.49 13.44 13.00
N GLY A 288 -6.81 13.61 12.85
CA GLY A 288 -7.39 14.92 12.53
C GLY A 288 -7.43 15.85 13.75
N ASN A 289 -7.83 17.09 13.55
CA ASN A 289 -7.91 18.12 14.61
C ASN A 289 -8.89 17.82 15.77
N SER A 290 -9.53 16.65 15.78
CA SER A 290 -10.59 16.29 16.75
C SER A 290 -10.20 15.22 17.76
N ASP A 291 -8.93 14.93 17.97
CA ASP A 291 -8.42 13.87 18.88
C ASP A 291 -8.97 12.46 18.58
N GLN A 292 -9.60 12.26 17.42
CA GLN A 292 -10.12 10.97 17.00
C GLN A 292 -9.29 10.43 15.83
N GLY A 293 -8.51 9.37 16.08
CA GLY A 293 -7.77 8.67 15.06
C GLY A 293 -8.72 8.02 14.04
N CYS A 294 -8.25 7.94 12.80
CA CYS A 294 -8.97 7.33 11.69
C CYS A 294 -8.16 6.14 11.16
N LEU A 295 -8.75 4.95 11.22
CA LEU A 295 -8.24 3.78 10.53
C LEU A 295 -8.99 3.60 9.21
N LEU A 296 -8.26 3.29 8.16
CA LEU A 296 -8.83 2.93 6.87
C LEU A 296 -9.24 1.46 6.87
N ASN A 297 -10.25 1.10 6.08
CA ASN A 297 -10.63 -0.29 5.93
C ASN A 297 -9.51 -1.10 5.25
N SER A 298 -9.21 -2.27 5.80
CA SER A 298 -8.18 -3.17 5.27
C SER A 298 -8.63 -3.93 4.03
N LEU A 299 -9.93 -4.16 3.88
CA LEU A 299 -10.48 -4.76 2.67
C LEU A 299 -10.90 -3.65 1.72
N PRO A 300 -10.64 -3.79 0.42
CA PRO A 300 -11.18 -2.90 -0.58
C PRO A 300 -12.70 -3.06 -0.62
N THR A 301 -13.38 -2.46 0.34
CA THR A 301 -14.81 -2.19 0.20
C THR A 301 -14.92 -1.17 -0.90
N ASP A 302 -15.85 -1.38 -1.84
CA ASP A 302 -16.10 -0.51 -2.97
C ASP A 302 -16.29 0.94 -2.53
N VAL A 303 -15.18 1.62 -2.32
CA VAL A 303 -15.12 3.05 -2.14
C VAL A 303 -15.12 3.66 -3.53
N MET A 304 -16.11 3.28 -4.30
CA MET A 304 -16.41 3.87 -5.58
C MET A 304 -17.22 5.13 -5.31
N SER A 305 -16.52 6.20 -5.00
CA SER A 305 -17.12 7.51 -5.06
C SER A 305 -17.37 7.88 -6.52
N ASN A 306 -18.62 7.93 -6.91
CA ASN A 306 -19.02 8.60 -8.14
C ASN A 306 -18.47 10.04 -8.15
N ARG A 307 -17.58 10.34 -9.08
CA ARG A 307 -17.23 11.66 -9.64
C ARG A 307 -16.39 12.67 -8.88
N SER A 308 -16.01 12.48 -7.63
CA SER A 308 -15.37 13.60 -6.92
C SER A 308 -14.25 13.22 -5.95
N GLY A 309 -13.46 12.21 -6.29
CA GLY A 309 -12.29 11.95 -5.48
C GLY A 309 -12.45 10.83 -4.45
N ILE A 310 -11.38 10.61 -3.74
CA ILE A 310 -11.19 9.58 -2.74
C ILE A 310 -12.23 9.76 -1.64
N SER A 311 -13.12 8.79 -1.46
CA SER A 311 -13.87 8.64 -0.25
C SER A 311 -13.34 7.45 0.53
N PHE A 312 -12.76 7.70 1.67
CA PHE A 312 -12.47 6.66 2.65
C PHE A 312 -13.44 6.82 3.82
N THR A 313 -13.95 5.69 4.29
CA THR A 313 -14.72 5.63 5.52
C THR A 313 -13.76 5.35 6.67
N CYS A 314 -13.59 6.35 7.51
CA CYS A 314 -12.98 6.12 8.80
C CYS A 314 -14.01 5.43 9.70
N ASP A 315 -13.67 4.31 10.32
CA ASP A 315 -14.48 3.77 11.39
C ASP A 315 -14.18 4.54 12.69
N LEU A 316 -14.91 5.62 12.91
CA LEU A 316 -14.76 6.50 14.06
C LEU A 316 -15.07 5.80 15.41
N ASN A 317 -15.62 4.60 15.38
CA ASN A 317 -16.01 3.86 16.59
C ASN A 317 -15.03 2.72 16.94
N ASN A 318 -13.92 2.57 16.23
CA ASN A 318 -12.96 1.50 16.46
C ASN A 318 -12.00 1.82 17.62
N ASN A 319 -12.52 1.84 18.84
CA ASN A 319 -11.70 1.79 20.04
C ASN A 319 -11.25 0.33 20.29
N ILE A 320 -10.40 -0.19 19.41
CA ILE A 320 -9.81 -1.52 19.57
C ILE A 320 -8.51 -1.33 20.34
N PRO A 321 -8.41 -1.88 21.57
CA PRO A 321 -7.18 -1.82 22.33
C PRO A 321 -6.02 -2.45 21.55
N ALA A 322 -4.88 -1.78 21.55
CA ALA A 322 -3.68 -2.29 20.90
C ALA A 322 -3.21 -3.58 21.60
N PRO A 323 -3.12 -4.72 20.91
CA PRO A 323 -2.71 -5.97 21.53
C PRO A 323 -1.21 -5.94 21.86
N TRP A 324 -0.86 -6.36 23.09
CA TRP A 324 0.54 -6.55 23.44
C TRP A 324 1.09 -7.79 22.69
N PRO A 325 2.16 -7.64 21.91
CA PRO A 325 2.57 -8.67 21.00
C PRO A 325 2.97 -9.97 21.74
N PRO A 326 2.47 -11.13 21.30
CA PRO A 326 2.97 -12.41 21.75
C PRO A 326 4.44 -12.57 21.34
N THR A 327 5.08 -13.62 21.82
CA THR A 327 6.47 -13.95 21.46
C THR A 327 6.63 -14.40 20.01
N SER A 328 5.55 -14.69 19.31
CA SER A 328 5.50 -15.03 17.87
C SER A 328 4.53 -14.08 17.15
N THR A 329 4.91 -13.65 15.97
CA THR A 329 4.05 -12.83 15.10
C THR A 329 2.75 -13.58 14.78
N PRO A 330 1.57 -13.02 15.05
CA PRO A 330 0.32 -13.65 14.65
C PRO A 330 0.22 -13.66 13.12
N ALA A 331 -0.11 -14.80 12.53
CA ALA A 331 -0.50 -14.86 11.13
C ALA A 331 -1.90 -14.22 10.99
N LEU A 332 -1.98 -13.12 10.29
CA LEU A 332 -3.15 -12.23 10.20
C LEU A 332 -4.45 -12.89 9.71
N CYS A 333 -4.34 -13.91 8.88
CA CYS A 333 -5.48 -14.69 8.37
C CYS A 333 -5.50 -16.14 8.90
N SER A 334 -4.92 -16.41 10.08
CA SER A 334 -5.00 -17.75 10.68
C SER A 334 -6.40 -18.04 11.16
N ARG A 335 -6.99 -19.14 10.67
CA ARG A 335 -8.34 -19.62 11.04
C ARG A 335 -8.53 -19.87 12.54
N ASN A 336 -7.46 -19.87 13.34
CA ASN A 336 -7.47 -20.16 14.78
C ASN A 336 -7.12 -18.97 15.68
N THR A 337 -6.77 -17.83 15.13
CA THR A 337 -6.69 -16.60 15.91
C THR A 337 -8.06 -15.93 15.79
N SER A 338 -8.80 -15.86 16.88
CA SER A 338 -9.86 -14.89 17.01
C SER A 338 -9.21 -13.49 16.98
N VAL A 339 -8.92 -13.02 15.78
CA VAL A 339 -8.87 -11.58 15.55
C VAL A 339 -10.22 -11.11 16.08
N PRO A 340 -10.31 -10.09 16.96
CA PRO A 340 -11.60 -9.56 17.34
C PRO A 340 -12.34 -9.34 16.03
N THR A 341 -13.38 -10.12 15.77
CA THR A 341 -14.20 -9.95 14.59
C THR A 341 -14.70 -8.53 14.69
N ILE A 342 -14.17 -7.65 13.83
CA ILE A 342 -14.73 -6.32 13.65
C ILE A 342 -16.22 -6.58 13.48
N PRO A 343 -17.10 -6.05 14.34
CA PRO A 343 -18.51 -6.34 14.26
C PRO A 343 -18.95 -5.91 12.87
N GLN A 344 -19.19 -6.85 11.96
CA GLN A 344 -19.89 -6.55 10.72
C GLN A 344 -21.24 -6.01 11.14
N LYS A 345 -21.37 -4.68 11.07
CA LYS A 345 -22.67 -4.04 11.19
C LYS A 345 -23.49 -4.58 10.03
N LEU A 346 -24.40 -5.52 10.31
CA LEU A 346 -25.43 -5.91 9.36
C LEU A 346 -26.00 -4.62 8.76
N PRO A 347 -26.20 -4.56 7.43
CA PRO A 347 -26.87 -3.43 6.83
C PRO A 347 -28.25 -3.32 7.48
N SER A 348 -28.39 -2.41 8.43
CA SER A 348 -29.70 -1.99 8.89
C SER A 348 -30.37 -1.35 7.69
N ALA A 349 -31.46 -1.96 7.24
CA ALA A 349 -32.35 -1.38 6.26
C ALA A 349 -32.75 0.01 6.75
N PHE A 350 -32.12 1.04 6.27
CA PHE A 350 -32.45 2.42 6.54
C PHE A 350 -33.29 2.93 5.38
N THR A 351 -34.62 2.81 5.54
CA THR A 351 -35.59 3.62 4.81
C THR A 351 -35.60 5.02 5.45
N GLY A 352 -35.05 6.00 4.75
CA GLY A 352 -35.20 7.41 5.12
C GLY A 352 -34.21 8.32 4.37
N PRO A 353 -34.72 9.32 3.64
CA PRO A 353 -33.86 10.27 2.95
C PRO A 353 -33.43 11.38 3.92
N ARG A 354 -32.16 11.73 3.89
CA ARG A 354 -31.54 12.97 4.35
C ARG A 354 -30.32 12.74 5.22
N GLU A 355 -29.31 13.37 4.71
CA GLU A 355 -28.03 13.89 5.29
C GLU A 355 -26.76 13.32 4.67
N ILE A 356 -26.63 13.37 3.33
CA ILE A 356 -25.35 13.18 2.64
C ILE A 356 -24.55 14.50 2.55
N GLY A 357 -25.13 15.62 2.99
CA GLY A 357 -24.55 16.95 2.81
C GLY A 357 -23.48 17.40 3.82
N ALA A 358 -23.38 16.76 5.00
CA ALA A 358 -22.54 17.30 6.07
C ALA A 358 -21.09 16.79 6.07
N PHE A 359 -20.84 15.59 5.60
CA PHE A 359 -19.49 15.00 5.65
C PHE A 359 -18.53 15.50 4.56
N VAL A 360 -19.05 15.83 3.38
CA VAL A 360 -18.24 16.44 2.30
C VAL A 360 -17.77 17.84 2.70
N PHE A 361 -18.55 18.57 3.52
CA PHE A 361 -18.17 19.90 3.98
C PHE A 361 -17.06 19.90 5.04
N ILE A 362 -16.89 18.84 5.83
CA ILE A 362 -15.85 18.81 6.85
C ILE A 362 -14.47 18.59 6.24
N ILE A 363 -14.34 17.76 5.21
CA ILE A 363 -13.03 17.50 4.57
C ILE A 363 -12.65 18.68 3.65
N THR A 364 -13.60 19.24 2.90
CA THR A 364 -13.35 20.45 2.10
C THR A 364 -13.15 21.68 2.99
N GLY A 365 -13.81 21.77 4.14
CA GLY A 365 -13.60 22.85 5.11
C GLY A 365 -12.23 22.80 5.77
N LEU A 366 -11.72 21.61 6.10
CA LEU A 366 -10.38 21.43 6.70
C LEU A 366 -9.27 21.79 5.69
N VAL A 367 -9.40 21.40 4.43
CA VAL A 367 -8.41 21.73 3.38
C VAL A 367 -8.43 23.24 3.09
N VAL A 368 -9.59 23.90 3.10
CA VAL A 368 -9.69 25.35 2.88
C VAL A 368 -9.13 26.15 4.06
N VAL A 369 -9.30 25.72 5.30
CA VAL A 369 -8.74 26.41 6.47
C VAL A 369 -7.19 26.28 6.49
N TYR A 370 -6.63 25.11 6.14
CA TYR A 370 -5.18 24.96 6.04
C TYR A 370 -4.57 25.74 4.87
N LEU A 371 -5.28 25.89 3.77
CA LEU A 371 -4.80 26.68 2.63
C LEU A 371 -4.87 28.19 2.94
N THR A 372 -5.87 28.68 3.67
CA THR A 372 -5.95 30.11 4.06
C THR A 372 -4.88 30.47 5.08
N ASP A 373 -4.61 29.63 6.08
CA ASP A 373 -3.55 29.86 7.07
C ASP A 373 -2.14 29.76 6.45
N PHE A 374 -1.97 28.91 5.42
CA PHE A 374 -0.69 28.79 4.70
C PHE A 374 -0.42 29.98 3.76
N PHE A 375 -1.47 30.53 3.13
CA PHE A 375 -1.33 31.72 2.28
C PHE A 375 -1.11 33.00 3.09
N ASP A 376 -1.69 33.14 4.28
CA ASP A 376 -1.46 34.28 5.18
C ASP A 376 -0.05 34.29 5.79
N ALA A 377 0.59 33.12 5.89
CA ALA A 377 1.98 33.00 6.35
C ALA A 377 3.03 33.31 5.28
N ILE A 378 2.67 33.31 3.98
CA ILE A 378 3.58 33.61 2.87
C ILE A 378 3.48 35.08 2.41
N CYS A 379 2.40 35.79 2.75
CA CYS A 379 2.19 37.19 2.37
C CYS A 379 2.50 38.18 3.51
N LYS A 380 3.17 37.78 4.56
CA LYS A 380 3.82 38.64 5.55
C LYS A 380 5.32 38.38 5.56
#